data_bbd380c94cb089c7d70a15e009b7de64
#
_entry.id   bbd380c94cb089c7d70a15e009b7de64
#
_cell.length_a   1.000
_cell.length_b   1.000
_cell.length_c   1.000
_cell.angle_alpha   90.00
_cell.angle_beta   90.00
_cell.angle_gamma   90.00
#
_symmetry.space_group_name_H-M   'P 1'
#
loop_
_entity.id
_entity.type
_entity.pdbx_description
1 polymer ?
#
loop_
_entity_poly.entity_id
_entity_poly.type
_entity_poly.pdbx_seq_one_letter_code
_entity_poly.pdbx_strand_id
1 'polypeptide(L)'
;MKLPISWINEFVKFPKTTKTEVIVDNLVKLGYEVEGVEIFGDVQGPLVVGKVEKIEILNEFKKPIRYCTVNVGSKVNGIICGASNFKEGDLVVVALPGSVLPGDFKIAERETYGKISQGMICSAKELGFSDNHDGIIVLASGLKVGSDAKDLLGLGETVLDIAVLPDRGYAMSVRGIGRELALAMNAKYIDPITQKIPKVKKSTKLKSN
;
A
#
# COMPACT_ATOMS: atom_id res chain seq x y z
N MET A 1 -16.63 -11.13 1.00
CA MET A 1 -15.26 -11.50 0.52
C MET A 1 -14.57 -10.27 0.02
N LYS A 2 -13.43 -9.91 0.61
CA LYS A 2 -12.63 -8.75 0.18
C LYS A 2 -11.92 -9.06 -1.14
N LEU A 3 -12.12 -8.21 -2.14
CA LEU A 3 -11.69 -8.44 -3.52
C LEU A 3 -11.03 -7.18 -4.10
N PRO A 4 -9.69 -7.11 -4.16
CA PRO A 4 -8.98 -6.01 -4.79
C PRO A 4 -9.24 -5.95 -6.30
N ILE A 5 -9.48 -4.77 -6.84
CA ILE A 5 -9.71 -4.61 -8.29
C ILE A 5 -8.45 -4.95 -9.10
N SER A 6 -7.26 -4.68 -8.57
CA SER A 6 -6.00 -5.07 -9.21
C SER A 6 -5.92 -6.59 -9.45
N TRP A 7 -6.41 -7.40 -8.49
CA TRP A 7 -6.45 -8.86 -8.63
C TRP A 7 -7.45 -9.31 -9.69
N ILE A 8 -8.61 -8.64 -9.80
CA ILE A 8 -9.57 -8.93 -10.89
C ILE A 8 -8.91 -8.64 -12.24
N ASN A 9 -8.12 -7.56 -12.34
CA ASN A 9 -7.42 -7.17 -13.57
C ASN A 9 -6.37 -8.18 -14.05
N GLU A 10 -5.92 -9.10 -13.19
CA GLU A 10 -5.07 -10.22 -13.61
C GLU A 10 -5.83 -11.21 -14.52
N PHE A 11 -7.12 -11.37 -14.26
CA PHE A 11 -8.00 -12.31 -14.98
C PHE A 11 -8.83 -11.64 -16.06
N VAL A 12 -9.12 -10.35 -15.95
CA VAL A 12 -9.99 -9.62 -16.87
C VAL A 12 -9.27 -8.39 -17.42
N LYS A 13 -9.26 -8.23 -18.74
CA LYS A 13 -8.72 -7.02 -19.36
C LYS A 13 -9.80 -5.99 -19.54
N PHE A 14 -10.04 -5.20 -18.51
CA PHE A 14 -10.90 -4.03 -18.61
C PHE A 14 -10.23 -2.90 -19.41
N PRO A 15 -11.02 -2.09 -20.14
CA PRO A 15 -10.53 -0.81 -20.64
C PRO A 15 -9.98 0.04 -19.51
N LYS A 16 -8.90 0.78 -19.74
CA LYS A 16 -8.27 1.64 -18.72
C LYS A 16 -9.20 2.72 -18.16
N THR A 17 -10.27 3.03 -18.88
CA THR A 17 -11.31 4.02 -18.49
C THR A 17 -12.43 3.40 -17.67
N THR A 18 -12.40 2.10 -17.40
CA THR A 18 -13.44 1.42 -16.62
C THR A 18 -13.42 1.94 -15.18
N LYS A 19 -14.53 2.54 -14.76
CA LYS A 19 -14.71 3.03 -13.41
C LYS A 19 -15.14 1.90 -12.48
N THR A 20 -14.85 2.04 -11.20
CA THR A 20 -15.24 1.08 -10.14
C THR A 20 -16.74 0.86 -10.12
N GLU A 21 -17.54 1.93 -10.26
CA GLU A 21 -19.00 1.87 -10.25
C GLU A 21 -19.54 0.93 -11.34
N VAL A 22 -18.90 0.91 -12.53
CA VAL A 22 -19.30 0.01 -13.63
C VAL A 22 -19.04 -1.44 -13.26
N ILE A 23 -17.94 -1.74 -12.56
CA ILE A 23 -17.65 -3.10 -12.07
C ILE A 23 -18.68 -3.51 -11.02
N VAL A 24 -18.98 -2.63 -10.07
CA VAL A 24 -19.99 -2.84 -9.02
C VAL A 24 -21.37 -3.11 -9.64
N ASP A 25 -21.81 -2.28 -10.58
CA ASP A 25 -23.10 -2.44 -11.26
C ASP A 25 -23.21 -3.80 -11.97
N ASN A 26 -22.13 -4.28 -12.58
CA ASN A 26 -22.12 -5.59 -13.22
C ASN A 26 -22.13 -6.73 -12.21
N LEU A 27 -21.46 -6.61 -11.06
CA LEU A 27 -21.57 -7.58 -9.97
C LEU A 27 -22.99 -7.69 -9.45
N VAL A 28 -23.66 -6.55 -9.24
CA VAL A 28 -25.08 -6.53 -8.81
C VAL A 28 -25.99 -7.17 -9.85
N LYS A 29 -25.81 -6.87 -11.15
CA LYS A 29 -26.57 -7.51 -12.24
C LYS A 29 -26.35 -9.01 -12.32
N LEU A 30 -25.18 -9.50 -11.94
CA LEU A 30 -24.87 -10.92 -11.83
C LEU A 30 -25.46 -11.57 -10.55
N GLY A 31 -26.10 -10.76 -9.68
CA GLY A 31 -26.71 -11.23 -8.44
C GLY A 31 -25.76 -11.37 -7.27
N TYR A 32 -24.64 -10.64 -7.28
CA TYR A 32 -23.79 -10.49 -6.08
C TYR A 32 -24.25 -9.28 -5.29
N GLU A 33 -24.23 -9.39 -3.97
CA GLU A 33 -24.40 -8.27 -3.07
C GLU A 33 -23.02 -7.63 -2.84
N VAL A 34 -22.91 -6.34 -3.14
CA VAL A 34 -21.70 -5.55 -2.85
C VAL A 34 -21.94 -4.82 -1.53
N GLU A 35 -21.35 -5.32 -0.45
CA GLU A 35 -21.53 -4.82 0.91
C GLU A 35 -20.75 -3.53 1.15
N GLY A 36 -19.66 -3.31 0.40
CA GLY A 36 -18.83 -2.12 0.52
C GLY A 36 -17.82 -1.95 -0.59
N VAL A 37 -17.37 -0.71 -0.74
CA VAL A 37 -16.23 -0.32 -1.60
C VAL A 37 -15.30 0.50 -0.73
N GLU A 38 -14.10 0.02 -0.50
CA GLU A 38 -13.10 0.65 0.35
C GLU A 38 -11.86 0.99 -0.48
N ILE A 39 -11.21 2.11 -0.17
CA ILE A 39 -9.88 2.43 -0.70
C ILE A 39 -8.86 2.07 0.39
N PHE A 40 -8.04 1.07 0.11
CA PHE A 40 -7.01 0.63 1.04
C PHE A 40 -5.88 1.65 1.10
N GLY A 41 -5.59 2.15 2.32
CA GLY A 41 -4.54 3.13 2.51
C GLY A 41 -4.79 4.40 1.68
N ASP A 42 -5.97 5.04 1.83
CA ASP A 42 -6.29 6.30 1.17
C ASP A 42 -5.36 7.40 1.68
N VAL A 43 -4.27 7.60 0.95
CA VAL A 43 -3.27 8.63 1.21
C VAL A 43 -3.29 9.63 0.07
N GLN A 44 -3.64 10.87 0.38
CA GLN A 44 -3.61 11.97 -0.56
C GLN A 44 -2.32 12.78 -0.39
N GLY A 45 -1.86 13.41 -1.48
CA GLY A 45 -0.64 14.21 -1.47
C GLY A 45 0.65 13.39 -1.52
N PRO A 46 1.82 14.00 -1.24
CA PRO A 46 3.12 13.40 -1.48
C PRO A 46 3.56 12.43 -0.36
N LEU A 47 3.64 11.15 -0.67
CA LEU A 47 4.23 10.11 0.15
C LEU A 47 5.46 9.56 -0.57
N VAL A 48 6.64 9.69 0.03
CA VAL A 48 7.90 9.40 -0.67
C VAL A 48 8.82 8.45 0.09
N VAL A 49 9.72 7.82 -0.63
CA VAL A 49 10.85 7.10 -0.05
C VAL A 49 11.87 8.12 0.43
N GLY A 50 12.12 8.17 1.74
CA GLY A 50 13.15 9.00 2.36
C GLY A 50 14.35 8.17 2.82
N LYS A 51 15.54 8.77 2.82
CA LYS A 51 16.74 8.18 3.42
C LYS A 51 17.11 8.94 4.67
N VAL A 52 17.24 8.25 5.78
CA VAL A 52 17.71 8.84 7.04
C VAL A 52 19.21 9.07 6.94
N GLU A 53 19.63 10.34 6.93
CA GLU A 53 21.05 10.70 6.83
C GLU A 53 21.69 10.86 8.21
N LYS A 54 20.96 11.46 9.16
CA LYS A 54 21.44 11.72 10.51
C LYS A 54 20.32 11.64 11.54
N ILE A 55 20.65 11.17 12.74
CA ILE A 55 19.74 11.11 13.88
C ILE A 55 20.36 11.86 15.05
N GLU A 56 19.69 12.89 15.53
CA GLU A 56 20.01 13.61 16.78
C GLU A 56 19.01 13.19 17.84
N ILE A 57 19.50 12.71 19.00
CA ILE A 57 18.63 12.30 20.11
C ILE A 57 18.42 13.50 21.04
N LEU A 58 17.18 13.89 21.24
CA LEU A 58 16.79 14.96 22.15
C LEU A 58 16.48 14.33 23.52
N ASN A 59 17.44 14.39 24.45
CA ASN A 59 17.35 13.73 25.76
C ASN A 59 16.63 14.56 26.83
N GLU A 60 16.19 15.77 26.51
CA GLU A 60 15.59 16.72 27.48
C GLU A 60 14.14 16.36 27.85
N PHE A 61 13.57 15.30 27.23
CA PHE A 61 12.18 14.92 27.39
C PHE A 61 12.02 13.57 28.10
N LYS A 62 10.84 13.32 28.69
CA LYS A 62 10.51 12.07 29.42
C LYS A 62 10.75 10.79 28.62
N LYS A 63 10.67 10.87 27.28
CA LYS A 63 11.02 9.79 26.35
C LYS A 63 12.05 10.35 25.37
N PRO A 64 13.07 9.58 24.96
CA PRO A 64 14.02 10.01 23.96
C PRO A 64 13.27 10.26 22.62
N ILE A 65 13.36 11.49 22.14
CA ILE A 65 12.81 11.91 20.86
C ILE A 65 13.96 12.00 19.88
N ARG A 66 13.73 11.60 18.64
CA ARG A 66 14.72 11.68 17.56
C ARG A 66 14.39 12.83 16.63
N TYR A 67 15.36 13.68 16.35
CA TYR A 67 15.30 14.63 15.25
C TYR A 67 16.12 14.08 14.10
N CYS A 68 15.45 13.73 13.03
CA CYS A 68 16.03 13.02 11.90
C CYS A 68 16.24 13.97 10.74
N THR A 69 17.44 13.99 10.18
CA THR A 69 17.74 14.62 8.90
C THR A 69 17.45 13.58 7.81
N VAL A 70 16.42 13.82 7.00
CA VAL A 70 15.91 12.86 6.01
C VAL A 70 15.96 13.45 4.61
N ASN A 71 16.70 12.80 3.73
CA ASN A 71 16.73 13.13 2.32
C ASN A 71 15.48 12.56 1.64
N VAL A 72 14.67 13.42 1.04
CA VAL A 72 13.41 13.06 0.37
C VAL A 72 13.51 13.19 -1.16
N GLY A 73 14.74 13.21 -1.68
CA GLY A 73 15.07 13.28 -3.10
C GLY A 73 15.22 14.70 -3.62
N SER A 74 14.23 15.57 -3.43
CA SER A 74 14.28 16.97 -3.89
C SER A 74 15.00 17.90 -2.89
N LYS A 75 14.98 17.54 -1.60
CA LYS A 75 15.56 18.31 -0.51
C LYS A 75 15.83 17.40 0.70
N VAL A 76 16.42 17.99 1.72
CA VAL A 76 16.65 17.35 3.03
C VAL A 76 15.72 18.02 4.03
N ASN A 77 14.93 17.22 4.73
CA ASN A 77 13.96 17.66 5.72
C ASN A 77 14.40 17.27 7.12
N GLY A 78 14.17 18.15 8.10
CA GLY A 78 14.20 17.80 9.50
C GLY A 78 12.86 17.21 9.90
N ILE A 79 12.86 16.03 10.53
CA ILE A 79 11.62 15.35 10.93
C ILE A 79 11.77 14.80 12.34
N ILE A 80 10.79 15.07 13.19
CA ILE A 80 10.73 14.54 14.55
C ILE A 80 10.06 13.17 14.51
N CYS A 81 10.69 12.19 15.17
CA CYS A 81 10.19 10.82 15.24
C CYS A 81 10.38 10.25 16.65
N GLY A 82 9.35 9.63 17.21
CA GLY A 82 9.37 8.94 18.50
C GLY A 82 9.79 7.48 18.41
N ALA A 83 9.87 6.90 17.22
CA ALA A 83 10.23 5.50 17.03
C ALA A 83 11.75 5.27 17.16
N SER A 84 12.12 4.05 17.53
CA SER A 84 13.52 3.66 17.74
C SER A 84 13.99 2.50 16.85
N ASN A 85 13.11 1.94 16.03
CA ASN A 85 13.37 0.74 15.24
C ASN A 85 14.13 0.98 13.92
N PHE A 86 14.76 2.13 13.75
CA PHE A 86 15.51 2.49 12.54
C PHE A 86 16.84 3.18 12.90
N LYS A 87 17.75 3.26 11.95
CA LYS A 87 19.10 3.84 12.06
C LYS A 87 19.45 4.72 10.87
N GLU A 88 20.55 5.43 10.97
CA GLU A 88 21.15 6.17 9.86
C GLU A 88 21.46 5.25 8.69
N GLY A 89 21.13 5.69 7.47
CA GLY A 89 21.25 4.95 6.24
C GLY A 89 19.98 4.19 5.83
N ASP A 90 19.03 3.96 6.74
CA ASP A 90 17.79 3.26 6.44
C ASP A 90 16.88 4.08 5.50
N LEU A 91 16.14 3.35 4.66
CA LEU A 91 15.08 3.90 3.84
C LEU A 91 13.75 3.77 4.59
N VAL A 92 12.98 4.85 4.58
CA VAL A 92 11.73 4.98 5.34
C VAL A 92 10.64 5.61 4.50
N VAL A 93 9.39 5.47 4.92
CA VAL A 93 8.24 6.11 4.27
C VAL A 93 8.01 7.46 4.91
N VAL A 94 8.00 8.52 4.10
CA VAL A 94 7.85 9.91 4.56
C VAL A 94 6.62 10.55 3.93
N ALA A 95 5.68 10.98 4.77
CA ALA A 95 4.61 11.87 4.39
C ALA A 95 5.10 13.32 4.48
N LEU A 96 5.07 14.04 3.35
CA LEU A 96 5.49 15.44 3.29
C LEU A 96 4.33 16.38 3.65
N PRO A 97 4.61 17.64 4.01
CA PRO A 97 3.57 18.64 4.22
C PRO A 97 2.62 18.74 3.01
N GLY A 98 1.32 18.78 3.28
CA GLY A 98 0.26 18.72 2.26
C GLY A 98 -0.30 17.31 2.03
N SER A 99 0.28 16.27 2.63
CA SER A 99 -0.32 14.93 2.63
C SER A 99 -1.49 14.83 3.61
N VAL A 100 -2.45 13.98 3.27
CA VAL A 100 -3.55 13.57 4.15
C VAL A 100 -3.49 12.05 4.26
N LEU A 101 -3.31 11.55 5.47
CA LEU A 101 -3.27 10.14 5.79
C LEU A 101 -4.65 9.62 6.17
N PRO A 102 -4.88 8.30 6.22
CA PRO A 102 -6.15 7.72 6.66
C PRO A 102 -6.69 8.35 7.95
N GLY A 103 -8.00 8.57 8.02
CA GLY A 103 -8.66 9.27 9.13
C GLY A 103 -8.52 10.79 9.06
N ASP A 104 -8.38 11.37 7.87
CA ASP A 104 -8.24 12.82 7.61
C ASP A 104 -7.06 13.46 8.36
N PHE A 105 -6.01 12.68 8.63
CA PHE A 105 -4.84 13.16 9.35
C PHE A 105 -3.92 13.98 8.42
N LYS A 106 -4.00 15.31 8.54
CA LYS A 106 -3.24 16.26 7.70
C LYS A 106 -1.82 16.45 8.19
N ILE A 107 -0.87 16.27 7.29
CA ILE A 107 0.56 16.51 7.54
C ILE A 107 0.89 17.96 7.18
N ALA A 108 1.41 18.68 8.15
CA ALA A 108 1.88 20.04 8.01
C ALA A 108 3.25 20.22 8.67
N GLU A 109 3.95 21.26 8.30
CA GLU A 109 5.13 21.68 9.03
C GLU A 109 4.72 22.15 10.44
N ARG A 110 5.41 21.67 11.47
CA ARG A 110 5.11 21.97 12.87
C ARG A 110 6.39 22.21 13.66
N GLU A 111 6.34 23.20 14.51
CA GLU A 111 7.34 23.34 15.56
C GLU A 111 6.98 22.47 16.76
N THR A 112 7.87 21.57 17.13
CA THR A 112 7.69 20.62 18.24
C THR A 112 9.06 20.34 18.85
N TYR A 113 9.14 20.31 20.17
CA TYR A 113 10.40 20.08 20.90
C TYR A 113 11.53 21.05 20.52
N GLY A 114 11.19 22.33 20.22
CA GLY A 114 12.13 23.35 19.81
C GLY A 114 12.77 23.15 18.43
N LYS A 115 12.22 22.25 17.62
CA LYS A 115 12.67 21.97 16.24
C LYS A 115 11.49 22.03 15.28
N ILE A 116 11.74 22.39 14.04
CA ILE A 116 10.74 22.35 12.98
C ILE A 116 10.73 20.96 12.36
N SER A 117 9.56 20.28 12.42
CA SER A 117 9.32 19.01 11.74
C SER A 117 8.62 19.27 10.39
N GLN A 118 9.29 18.91 9.30
CA GLN A 118 8.85 19.14 7.92
C GLN A 118 8.30 17.86 7.28
N GLY A 119 7.40 17.20 7.99
CA GLY A 119 6.78 15.96 7.56
C GLY A 119 6.72 14.94 8.68
N MET A 120 6.40 13.71 8.32
CA MET A 120 6.28 12.58 9.25
C MET A 120 6.85 11.31 8.64
N ILE A 121 7.66 10.57 9.41
CA ILE A 121 8.06 9.20 9.08
C ILE A 121 6.93 8.28 9.52
N CYS A 122 6.36 7.51 8.59
CA CYS A 122 5.11 6.78 8.80
C CYS A 122 5.34 5.37 9.38
N SER A 123 4.45 4.96 10.27
CA SER A 123 4.27 3.58 10.71
C SER A 123 3.21 2.87 9.86
N ALA A 124 3.05 1.56 10.08
CA ALA A 124 2.00 0.77 9.44
C ALA A 124 0.59 1.26 9.81
N LYS A 125 0.43 1.75 11.04
CA LYS A 125 -0.85 2.27 11.53
C LYS A 125 -1.28 3.54 10.82
N GLU A 126 -0.40 4.52 10.67
CA GLU A 126 -0.73 5.77 10.01
C GLU A 126 -1.10 5.57 8.54
N LEU A 127 -0.61 4.50 7.91
CA LEU A 127 -0.96 4.16 6.53
C LEU A 127 -2.14 3.19 6.41
N GLY A 128 -2.76 2.80 7.53
CA GLY A 128 -3.92 1.91 7.54
C GLY A 128 -3.62 0.43 7.25
N PHE A 129 -2.34 0.01 7.37
CA PHE A 129 -1.96 -1.40 7.17
C PHE A 129 -2.33 -2.31 8.34
N SER A 130 -2.24 -1.79 9.57
CA SER A 130 -2.54 -2.54 10.78
C SER A 130 -2.73 -1.60 11.96
N ASP A 131 -3.29 -2.12 13.05
CA ASP A 131 -3.39 -1.38 14.32
C ASP A 131 -2.05 -1.30 15.08
N ASN A 132 -1.03 -2.02 14.60
CA ASN A 132 0.30 -2.02 15.21
C ASN A 132 1.03 -0.70 14.94
N HIS A 133 1.51 -0.08 16.00
CA HIS A 133 2.30 1.17 15.99
C HIS A 133 3.68 1.01 16.64
N ASP A 134 4.20 -0.23 16.70
CA ASP A 134 5.51 -0.53 17.26
C ASP A 134 6.65 -0.13 16.31
N GLY A 135 6.74 1.16 16.01
CA GLY A 135 7.79 1.70 15.16
C GLY A 135 7.31 2.18 13.79
N ILE A 136 8.27 2.58 12.98
CA ILE A 136 8.04 3.07 11.62
C ILE A 136 8.30 1.98 10.57
N ILE A 137 7.82 2.19 9.34
CA ILE A 137 8.12 1.30 8.22
C ILE A 137 9.55 1.55 7.72
N VAL A 138 10.39 0.52 7.86
CA VAL A 138 11.73 0.49 7.26
C VAL A 138 11.65 -0.29 5.96
N LEU A 139 12.08 0.33 4.87
CA LEU A 139 12.01 -0.21 3.52
C LEU A 139 13.29 -1.01 3.18
N ALA A 140 13.18 -1.91 2.21
CA ALA A 140 14.33 -2.63 1.68
C ALA A 140 15.34 -1.67 1.05
N SER A 141 16.62 -2.04 1.10
CA SER A 141 17.69 -1.29 0.46
C SER A 141 17.58 -1.31 -1.07
N GLY A 142 18.10 -0.29 -1.73
CA GLY A 142 18.17 -0.22 -3.20
C GLY A 142 17.01 0.52 -3.85
N LEU A 143 16.03 1.01 -3.08
CA LEU A 143 14.96 1.86 -3.62
C LEU A 143 15.46 3.27 -3.90
N LYS A 144 14.86 3.91 -4.91
CA LYS A 144 15.22 5.29 -5.29
C LYS A 144 14.64 6.28 -4.29
N VAL A 145 15.49 7.05 -3.63
CA VAL A 145 15.09 8.14 -2.74
C VAL A 145 14.28 9.18 -3.50
N GLY A 146 13.18 9.64 -2.91
CA GLY A 146 12.25 10.58 -3.53
C GLY A 146 11.24 9.97 -4.49
N SER A 147 11.27 8.63 -4.73
CA SER A 147 10.21 7.97 -5.49
C SER A 147 8.90 7.92 -4.71
N ASP A 148 7.78 7.81 -5.43
CA ASP A 148 6.47 7.65 -4.81
C ASP A 148 6.42 6.34 -4.00
N ALA A 149 6.07 6.42 -2.74
CA ALA A 149 5.95 5.27 -1.86
C ALA A 149 4.55 4.64 -1.91
N LYS A 150 3.54 5.31 -2.49
CA LYS A 150 2.17 4.78 -2.59
C LYS A 150 2.13 3.56 -3.49
N ASP A 151 2.70 3.66 -4.69
CA ASP A 151 2.77 2.54 -5.63
C ASP A 151 3.59 1.38 -5.07
N LEU A 152 4.70 1.70 -4.39
CA LEU A 152 5.57 0.70 -3.76
C LEU A 152 4.84 -0.12 -2.68
N LEU A 153 3.95 0.53 -1.95
CA LEU A 153 3.21 -0.06 -0.83
C LEU A 153 1.81 -0.58 -1.22
N GLY A 154 1.40 -0.41 -2.50
CA GLY A 154 0.06 -0.78 -2.95
C GLY A 154 -1.06 0.03 -2.32
N LEU A 155 -0.78 1.29 -1.94
CA LEU A 155 -1.78 2.19 -1.38
C LEU A 155 -2.69 2.74 -2.48
N GLY A 156 -3.94 3.06 -2.11
CA GLY A 156 -4.96 3.52 -3.06
C GLY A 156 -5.65 2.37 -3.81
N GLU A 157 -5.41 1.11 -3.41
CA GLU A 157 -6.10 -0.04 -3.98
C GLU A 157 -7.59 -0.02 -3.62
N THR A 158 -8.44 -0.14 -4.63
CA THR A 158 -9.89 -0.28 -4.42
C THR A 158 -10.23 -1.74 -4.11
N VAL A 159 -10.83 -1.96 -2.96
CA VAL A 159 -11.25 -3.28 -2.48
C VAL A 159 -12.77 -3.33 -2.40
N LEU A 160 -13.35 -4.28 -3.11
CA LEU A 160 -14.78 -4.58 -3.05
C LEU A 160 -15.04 -5.60 -1.96
N ASP A 161 -16.03 -5.37 -1.10
CA ASP A 161 -16.56 -6.40 -0.21
C ASP A 161 -17.83 -6.97 -0.80
N ILE A 162 -17.80 -8.26 -1.13
CA ILE A 162 -18.92 -8.93 -1.77
C ILE A 162 -19.40 -10.12 -0.94
N ALA A 163 -20.72 -10.26 -0.81
CA ALA A 163 -21.33 -11.47 -0.29
C ALA A 163 -21.45 -12.51 -1.40
N VAL A 164 -21.02 -13.73 -1.14
CA VAL A 164 -21.12 -14.86 -2.07
C VAL A 164 -22.09 -15.89 -1.48
N LEU A 165 -23.15 -16.17 -2.20
CA LEU A 165 -24.14 -17.16 -1.77
C LEU A 165 -23.57 -18.58 -1.77
N PRO A 166 -24.04 -19.47 -0.87
CA PRO A 166 -23.50 -20.82 -0.71
C PRO A 166 -23.57 -21.71 -1.97
N ASP A 167 -24.53 -21.47 -2.84
CA ASP A 167 -24.72 -22.18 -4.13
C ASP A 167 -23.70 -21.75 -5.20
N ARG A 168 -22.96 -20.66 -4.96
CA ARG A 168 -21.98 -20.09 -5.89
C ARG A 168 -20.53 -20.30 -5.40
N GLY A 169 -20.21 -21.51 -4.93
CA GLY A 169 -18.89 -21.82 -4.37
C GLY A 169 -17.70 -21.47 -5.28
N TYR A 170 -17.89 -21.53 -6.61
CA TYR A 170 -16.86 -21.13 -7.60
C TYR A 170 -16.51 -19.64 -7.51
N ALA A 171 -17.44 -18.80 -7.06
CA ALA A 171 -17.28 -17.36 -6.91
C ALA A 171 -16.52 -16.97 -5.62
N MET A 172 -16.18 -17.95 -4.76
CA MET A 172 -15.29 -17.75 -3.61
C MET A 172 -13.81 -17.59 -4.04
N SER A 173 -13.58 -17.11 -5.26
CA SER A 173 -12.25 -16.89 -5.80
C SER A 173 -12.25 -15.71 -6.78
N VAL A 174 -11.13 -14.99 -6.84
CA VAL A 174 -10.90 -13.93 -7.82
C VAL A 174 -11.08 -14.45 -9.25
N ARG A 175 -10.62 -15.68 -9.51
CA ARG A 175 -10.75 -16.35 -10.80
C ARG A 175 -12.21 -16.55 -11.19
N GLY A 176 -13.07 -17.00 -10.26
CA GLY A 176 -14.48 -17.21 -10.50
C GLY A 176 -15.22 -15.89 -10.78
N ILE A 177 -15.03 -14.90 -9.95
CA ILE A 177 -15.60 -13.56 -10.14
C ILE A 177 -15.08 -12.93 -11.44
N GLY A 178 -13.79 -13.02 -11.73
CA GLY A 178 -13.20 -12.49 -12.98
C GLY A 178 -13.83 -13.10 -14.23
N ARG A 179 -14.11 -14.41 -14.23
CA ARG A 179 -14.78 -15.09 -15.35
C ARG A 179 -16.19 -14.56 -15.57
N GLU A 180 -16.96 -14.37 -14.52
CA GLU A 180 -18.32 -13.85 -14.58
C GLU A 180 -18.34 -12.38 -15.06
N LEU A 181 -17.47 -11.55 -14.50
CA LEU A 181 -17.33 -10.16 -14.93
C LEU A 181 -16.87 -10.03 -16.38
N ALA A 182 -15.93 -10.87 -16.82
CA ALA A 182 -15.45 -10.86 -18.19
C ALA A 182 -16.62 -11.14 -19.18
N LEU A 183 -17.48 -12.10 -18.83
CA LEU A 183 -18.66 -12.42 -19.63
C LEU A 183 -19.68 -11.26 -19.61
N ALA A 184 -20.02 -10.75 -18.42
CA ALA A 184 -21.02 -9.69 -18.27
C ALA A 184 -20.61 -8.38 -18.95
N MET A 185 -19.33 -8.07 -18.95
CA MET A 185 -18.78 -6.83 -19.51
C MET A 185 -18.25 -7.01 -20.95
N ASN A 186 -18.43 -8.18 -21.56
CA ASN A 186 -17.85 -8.53 -22.86
C ASN A 186 -16.34 -8.21 -22.94
N ALA A 187 -15.62 -8.49 -21.85
CA ALA A 187 -14.19 -8.25 -21.72
C ALA A 187 -13.40 -9.54 -21.94
N LYS A 188 -12.12 -9.41 -22.30
CA LYS A 188 -11.25 -10.57 -22.48
C LYS A 188 -10.90 -11.19 -21.14
N TYR A 189 -11.28 -12.46 -20.96
CA TYR A 189 -10.84 -13.29 -19.84
C TYR A 189 -9.46 -13.91 -20.12
N ILE A 190 -8.58 -13.89 -19.12
CA ILE A 190 -7.26 -14.50 -19.16
C ILE A 190 -7.14 -15.46 -17.99
N ASP A 191 -7.10 -16.76 -18.28
CA ASP A 191 -6.89 -17.76 -17.24
C ASP A 191 -5.39 -18.05 -17.07
N PRO A 192 -4.79 -17.73 -15.90
CA PRO A 192 -3.38 -18.01 -15.67
C PRO A 192 -3.00 -19.50 -15.83
N ILE A 193 -3.95 -20.42 -15.61
CA ILE A 193 -3.70 -21.87 -15.77
C ILE A 193 -3.36 -22.25 -17.22
N THR A 194 -3.75 -21.42 -18.19
CA THR A 194 -3.44 -21.64 -19.61
C THR A 194 -2.07 -21.09 -20.00
N GLN A 195 -1.39 -20.38 -19.11
CA GLN A 195 -0.05 -19.88 -19.36
C GLN A 195 0.97 -21.00 -19.32
N LYS A 196 1.96 -20.93 -20.23
CA LYS A 196 3.06 -21.92 -20.25
C LYS A 196 3.85 -21.81 -18.94
N ILE A 197 3.93 -22.92 -18.23
CA ILE A 197 4.77 -23.02 -17.03
C ILE A 197 6.22 -22.80 -17.45
N PRO A 198 6.97 -21.86 -16.83
CA PRO A 198 8.37 -21.65 -17.13
C PRO A 198 9.16 -22.94 -16.92
N LYS A 199 9.99 -23.34 -17.91
CA LYS A 199 10.87 -24.48 -17.73
C LYS A 199 11.88 -24.16 -16.64
N VAL A 200 11.92 -24.96 -15.59
CA VAL A 200 12.94 -24.86 -14.55
C VAL A 200 14.30 -25.15 -15.18
N LYS A 201 15.20 -24.16 -15.17
CA LYS A 201 16.50 -24.27 -15.84
C LYS A 201 17.47 -25.27 -15.18
N LYS A 202 17.31 -25.56 -13.89
CA LYS A 202 18.04 -26.62 -13.14
C LYS A 202 17.23 -27.04 -11.91
N SER A 203 17.14 -28.33 -11.67
CA SER A 203 16.67 -28.83 -10.36
C SER A 203 17.79 -28.63 -9.34
N THR A 204 17.53 -27.89 -8.27
CA THR A 204 18.42 -27.86 -7.13
C THR A 204 18.24 -29.18 -6.39
N LYS A 205 19.24 -30.05 -6.38
CA LYS A 205 19.25 -31.25 -5.53
C LYS A 205 19.27 -30.76 -4.08
N LEU A 206 18.18 -30.90 -3.38
CA LEU A 206 18.16 -30.77 -1.92
C LEU A 206 19.04 -31.88 -1.36
N LYS A 207 20.13 -31.53 -0.69
CA LYS A 207 20.85 -32.48 0.15
C LYS A 207 20.00 -32.70 1.40
N SER A 208 19.46 -33.89 1.54
CA SER A 208 18.93 -34.34 2.84
C SER A 208 20.12 -34.49 3.79
N ASN A 209 20.08 -33.76 4.91
CA ASN A 209 20.92 -34.06 6.07
C ASN A 209 20.38 -35.27 6.78
#